data_68e760350a4074acc53f23b5bbe5b6cc
#
_entry.id   68e760350a4074acc53f23b5bbe5b6cc
#
_cell.length_a   1.000
_cell.length_b   1.000
_cell.length_c   1.000
_cell.angle_alpha   90.00
_cell.angle_beta   90.00
_cell.angle_gamma   90.00
#
_symmetry.space_group_name_H-M   'P 1'
#
loop_
_entity.id
_entity.type
_entity.pdbx_description
1 polymer ?
#
loop_
_entity_poly.entity_id
_entity_poly.type
_entity_poly.pdbx_seq_one_letter_code
_entity_poly.pdbx_strand_id
1 'polypeptide(L)'
;MTAVFNVAVEDYPNLRTPMTKIVLTHYEAKKGTALSKDEEKQLIEYCKANPNYQGNAAMLLLMYTGMRVGELETMYREGDYVYCESEKIRRGRKQVIRKIPISPMLKRVLSMIDFDLVKRTNKSTIRDALKRVFPERHIHEFRYTFITRAKECGVNPEVVMLWAGHESDSDVKTSKVDRGYTTYSEEYLLSEINKISYDL
;
A
#
# COMPACT_ATOMS: atom_id res chain seq x y z
N MET A 1 16.71 20.01 -3.07
CA MET A 1 17.93 20.87 -3.02
C MET A 1 17.91 21.94 -4.12
N THR A 2 17.67 21.64 -5.39
CA THR A 2 17.66 22.62 -6.50
C THR A 2 16.76 23.85 -6.24
N ALA A 3 15.56 23.65 -5.67
CA ALA A 3 14.64 24.73 -5.36
C ALA A 3 15.19 25.74 -4.32
N VAL A 4 15.92 25.26 -3.33
CA VAL A 4 16.53 26.12 -2.28
C VAL A 4 17.63 27.00 -2.88
N PHE A 5 18.44 26.43 -3.76
CA PHE A 5 19.49 27.20 -4.45
C PHE A 5 18.92 28.22 -5.44
N ASN A 6 17.82 27.90 -6.11
CA ASN A 6 17.18 28.86 -7.02
C ASN A 6 16.65 30.07 -6.26
N VAL A 7 16.00 29.89 -5.09
CA VAL A 7 15.56 31.02 -4.24
C VAL A 7 16.77 31.83 -3.75
N ALA A 8 17.84 31.15 -3.32
CA ALA A 8 19.04 31.89 -2.88
C ALA A 8 19.74 32.67 -3.99
N VAL A 9 19.65 32.22 -5.23
CA VAL A 9 20.19 32.98 -6.40
C VAL A 9 19.35 34.21 -6.72
N GLU A 10 18.03 34.17 -6.47
CA GLU A 10 17.15 35.36 -6.61
C GLU A 10 17.54 36.47 -5.62
N ASP A 11 17.84 36.09 -4.36
CA ASP A 11 18.24 37.03 -3.32
C ASP A 11 19.71 37.47 -3.43
N TYR A 12 20.57 36.63 -3.99
CA TYR A 12 22.01 36.85 -4.12
C TYR A 12 22.48 36.58 -5.56
N PRO A 13 22.36 37.53 -6.49
CA PRO A 13 22.66 37.37 -7.92
C PRO A 13 24.08 36.89 -8.26
N ASN A 14 25.02 37.08 -7.34
CA ASN A 14 26.41 36.62 -7.49
C ASN A 14 26.65 35.19 -7.00
N LEU A 15 25.63 34.55 -6.41
CA LEU A 15 25.71 33.16 -5.93
C LEU A 15 25.66 32.22 -7.13
N ARG A 16 26.71 31.44 -7.33
CA ARG A 16 26.72 30.38 -8.35
C ARG A 16 26.20 29.11 -7.73
N THR A 17 25.07 28.59 -8.25
CA THR A 17 24.56 27.28 -7.81
C THR A 17 25.55 26.17 -8.24
N PRO A 18 25.99 25.33 -7.29
CA PRO A 18 26.85 24.18 -7.64
C PRO A 18 26.09 23.08 -8.42
N MET A 19 24.75 23.20 -8.51
CA MET A 19 23.87 22.20 -9.11
C MET A 19 23.78 22.29 -10.65
N THR A 20 24.28 23.35 -11.28
CA THR A 20 24.16 23.56 -12.73
C THR A 20 24.99 22.58 -13.58
N LYS A 21 25.93 21.84 -12.97
CA LYS A 21 26.80 20.88 -13.67
C LYS A 21 26.55 19.42 -13.27
N ILE A 22 25.55 19.16 -12.41
CA ILE A 22 25.23 17.78 -12.01
C ILE A 22 24.33 17.17 -13.07
N VAL A 23 24.92 16.36 -13.95
CA VAL A 23 24.15 15.47 -14.82
C VAL A 23 23.74 14.29 -13.94
N LEU A 24 22.45 14.27 -13.54
CA LEU A 24 21.88 13.11 -12.88
C LEU A 24 21.86 11.99 -13.91
N THR A 25 22.67 10.96 -13.71
CA THR A 25 22.52 9.71 -14.47
C THR A 25 21.10 9.19 -14.28
N HIS A 26 20.46 8.82 -15.39
CA HIS A 26 19.11 8.26 -15.37
C HIS A 26 19.17 6.93 -14.59
N TYR A 27 18.73 6.97 -13.32
CA TYR A 27 18.60 5.77 -12.51
C TYR A 27 17.24 5.14 -12.82
N GLU A 28 17.25 4.05 -13.54
CA GLU A 28 16.05 3.21 -13.67
C GLU A 28 15.81 2.50 -12.34
N ALA A 29 14.88 3.05 -11.57
CA ALA A 29 14.44 2.40 -10.33
C ALA A 29 13.85 1.02 -10.68
N LYS A 30 14.39 -0.04 -10.09
CA LYS A 30 13.85 -1.38 -10.21
C LYS A 30 12.39 -1.36 -9.74
N LYS A 31 11.45 -1.58 -10.67
CA LYS A 31 10.02 -1.63 -10.31
C LYS A 31 9.78 -2.85 -9.45
N GLY A 32 9.15 -2.65 -8.29
CA GLY A 32 8.69 -3.77 -7.47
C GLY A 32 7.64 -4.60 -8.21
N THR A 33 7.58 -5.88 -7.90
CA THR A 33 6.63 -6.84 -8.49
C THR A 33 5.78 -7.49 -7.40
N ALA A 34 4.60 -8.02 -7.77
CA ALA A 34 3.81 -8.83 -6.86
C ALA A 34 4.57 -10.11 -6.46
N LEU A 35 4.33 -10.63 -5.27
CA LEU A 35 4.79 -11.94 -4.87
C LEU A 35 4.13 -13.00 -5.78
N SER A 36 4.87 -14.08 -6.09
CA SER A 36 4.28 -15.27 -6.69
C SER A 36 3.36 -15.98 -5.69
N LYS A 37 2.50 -16.89 -6.16
CA LYS A 37 1.66 -17.70 -5.26
C LYS A 37 2.48 -18.57 -4.33
N ASP A 38 3.61 -19.08 -4.79
CA ASP A 38 4.52 -19.88 -3.97
C ASP A 38 5.19 -19.04 -2.88
N GLU A 39 5.60 -17.78 -3.21
CA GLU A 39 6.11 -16.86 -2.20
C GLU A 39 5.04 -16.45 -1.18
N GLU A 40 3.79 -16.25 -1.60
CA GLU A 40 2.68 -16.00 -0.68
C GLU A 40 2.49 -17.16 0.28
N LYS A 41 2.45 -18.40 -0.24
CA LYS A 41 2.34 -19.63 0.56
C LYS A 41 3.50 -19.74 1.56
N GLN A 42 4.73 -19.57 1.08
CA GLN A 42 5.93 -19.57 1.93
C GLN A 42 5.83 -18.53 3.06
N LEU A 43 5.37 -17.31 2.75
CA LEU A 43 5.19 -16.25 3.74
C LEU A 43 4.17 -16.63 4.80
N ILE A 44 3.03 -17.19 4.40
CA ILE A 44 1.97 -17.62 5.32
C ILE A 44 2.48 -18.73 6.24
N GLU A 45 3.16 -19.74 5.69
CA GLU A 45 3.74 -20.84 6.47
C GLU A 45 4.78 -20.31 7.47
N TYR A 46 5.65 -19.41 7.04
CA TYR A 46 6.63 -18.76 7.92
C TYR A 46 5.94 -17.97 9.04
N CYS A 47 4.92 -17.19 8.73
CA CYS A 47 4.18 -16.43 9.73
C CYS A 47 3.43 -17.33 10.72
N LYS A 48 2.85 -18.44 10.26
CA LYS A 48 2.20 -19.43 11.13
C LYS A 48 3.19 -20.11 12.07
N ALA A 49 4.40 -20.39 11.61
CA ALA A 49 5.47 -20.97 12.44
C ALA A 49 6.02 -20.00 13.49
N ASN A 50 5.83 -18.69 13.28
CA ASN A 50 6.35 -17.62 14.13
C ASN A 50 5.24 -16.61 14.50
N PRO A 51 4.14 -17.03 15.14
CA PRO A 51 2.94 -16.20 15.31
C PRO A 51 3.15 -14.98 16.23
N ASN A 52 4.08 -15.09 17.17
CA ASN A 52 4.33 -14.05 18.18
C ASN A 52 5.22 -12.90 17.68
N TYR A 53 5.72 -12.96 16.45
CA TYR A 53 6.54 -11.90 15.91
C TYR A 53 5.69 -10.84 15.21
N GLN A 54 5.62 -9.64 15.78
CA GLN A 54 4.76 -8.53 15.32
C GLN A 54 4.94 -8.20 13.83
N GLY A 55 6.18 -8.25 13.34
CA GLY A 55 6.46 -7.99 11.93
C GLY A 55 5.78 -8.97 10.98
N ASN A 56 5.60 -10.24 11.39
CA ASN A 56 4.93 -11.27 10.58
C ASN A 56 3.45 -10.95 10.42
N ALA A 57 2.77 -10.63 11.50
CA ALA A 57 1.37 -10.23 11.49
C ALA A 57 1.13 -9.00 10.61
N ALA A 58 2.01 -8.00 10.71
CA ALA A 58 1.96 -6.80 9.89
C ALA A 58 2.17 -7.09 8.39
N MET A 59 3.08 -8.00 8.02
CA MET A 59 3.28 -8.41 6.63
C MET A 59 2.02 -9.01 6.02
N LEU A 60 1.37 -9.94 6.74
CA LEU A 60 0.12 -10.55 6.29
C LEU A 60 -0.99 -9.51 6.12
N LEU A 61 -1.13 -8.60 7.10
CA LEU A 61 -2.16 -7.56 7.00
C LEU A 61 -1.92 -6.64 5.81
N LEU A 62 -0.68 -6.18 5.59
CA LEU A 62 -0.33 -5.35 4.43
C LEU A 62 -0.59 -6.05 3.10
N MET A 63 -0.31 -7.36 3.02
CA MET A 63 -0.50 -8.15 1.81
C MET A 63 -1.99 -8.31 1.46
N TYR A 64 -2.89 -8.42 2.45
CA TYR A 64 -4.32 -8.63 2.20
C TYR A 64 -5.19 -7.38 2.30
N THR A 65 -4.61 -6.24 2.65
CA THR A 65 -5.31 -4.93 2.64
C THR A 65 -4.81 -3.99 1.56
N GLY A 66 -3.59 -4.20 1.07
CA GLY A 66 -2.92 -3.27 0.18
C GLY A 66 -2.62 -1.91 0.80
N MET A 67 -2.65 -1.79 2.14
CA MET A 67 -2.30 -0.55 2.85
C MET A 67 -0.82 -0.20 2.66
N ARG A 68 -0.49 1.08 2.81
CA ARG A 68 0.90 1.53 2.98
C ARG A 68 1.34 1.26 4.41
N VAL A 69 2.63 1.06 4.61
CA VAL A 69 3.18 0.75 5.94
C VAL A 69 2.89 1.85 6.98
N GLY A 70 2.89 3.12 6.58
CA GLY A 70 2.56 4.23 7.48
C GLY A 70 1.08 4.32 7.84
N GLU A 71 0.20 3.65 7.08
CA GLU A 71 -1.24 3.64 7.35
C GLU A 71 -1.62 2.67 8.49
N LEU A 72 -0.70 1.78 8.90
CA LEU A 72 -0.93 0.85 10.01
C LEU A 72 -1.16 1.56 11.35
N GLU A 73 -0.51 2.69 11.59
CA GLU A 73 -0.61 3.44 12.86
C GLU A 73 -2.02 3.98 13.12
N THR A 74 -2.73 4.33 12.05
CA THR A 74 -4.07 4.94 12.12
C THR A 74 -5.20 3.96 11.88
N MET A 75 -4.87 2.67 11.58
CA MET A 75 -5.89 1.69 11.23
C MET A 75 -6.80 1.33 12.41
N TYR A 76 -8.05 1.05 12.10
CA TYR A 76 -9.01 0.44 13.02
C TYR A 76 -9.96 -0.46 12.26
N ARG A 77 -10.64 -1.34 12.99
CA ARG A 77 -11.64 -2.25 12.42
C ARG A 77 -13.02 -1.89 12.94
N GLU A 78 -13.99 -1.85 12.03
CA GLU A 78 -15.39 -1.68 12.38
C GLU A 78 -16.26 -2.50 11.40
N GLY A 79 -17.04 -3.44 11.94
CA GLY A 79 -17.86 -4.37 11.14
C GLY A 79 -17.01 -5.17 10.15
N ASP A 80 -17.41 -5.15 8.88
CA ASP A 80 -16.77 -5.86 7.77
C ASP A 80 -15.68 -5.02 7.06
N TYR A 81 -15.12 -4.01 7.75
CA TYR A 81 -14.16 -3.09 7.16
C TYR A 81 -12.95 -2.85 8.05
N VAL A 82 -11.82 -2.61 7.40
CA VAL A 82 -10.63 -2.00 7.97
C VAL A 82 -10.55 -0.56 7.46
N TYR A 83 -10.36 0.38 8.35
CA TYR A 83 -10.20 1.79 8.07
C TYR A 83 -8.77 2.22 8.32
N CYS A 84 -8.26 3.16 7.55
CA CYS A 84 -6.98 3.81 7.80
C CYS A 84 -6.97 5.22 7.23
N GLU A 85 -6.14 6.08 7.79
CA GLU A 85 -5.90 7.40 7.23
C GLU A 85 -4.90 7.32 6.09
N SER A 86 -5.18 7.98 4.97
CA SER A 86 -4.27 7.99 3.82
C SER A 86 -2.96 8.70 4.19
N GLU A 87 -1.81 8.04 3.99
CA GLU A 87 -0.48 8.62 4.25
C GLU A 87 -0.18 9.85 3.37
N LYS A 88 -0.76 9.90 2.16
CA LYS A 88 -0.56 11.03 1.24
C LYS A 88 -1.59 12.11 1.47
N ILE A 89 -1.22 13.13 2.24
CA ILE A 89 -1.99 14.38 2.33
C ILE A 89 -1.46 15.34 1.26
N ARG A 90 -2.29 15.69 0.28
CA ARG A 90 -1.94 16.78 -0.64
C ARG A 90 -2.09 18.11 0.09
N ARG A 91 -1.11 19.00 -0.08
CA ARG A 91 -1.11 20.38 0.51
C ARG A 91 -2.50 21.02 0.31
N GLY A 92 -3.16 21.40 1.40
CA GLY A 92 -4.46 22.07 1.39
C GLY A 92 -5.69 21.16 1.29
N ARG A 93 -5.55 19.82 1.30
CA ARG A 93 -6.69 18.89 1.36
C ARG A 93 -6.85 18.27 2.74
N LYS A 94 -8.10 17.97 3.11
CA LYS A 94 -8.44 17.20 4.33
C LYS A 94 -7.88 15.78 4.20
N GLN A 95 -7.52 15.22 5.34
CA GLN A 95 -7.14 13.80 5.47
C GLN A 95 -8.30 12.91 5.00
N VAL A 96 -7.99 11.92 4.19
CA VAL A 96 -8.99 10.99 3.66
C VAL A 96 -8.90 9.69 4.42
N ILE A 97 -10.01 9.27 5.03
CA ILE A 97 -10.15 7.95 5.62
C ILE A 97 -10.49 6.97 4.50
N ARG A 98 -9.68 5.94 4.36
CA ARG A 98 -9.93 4.83 3.43
C ARG A 98 -10.69 3.73 4.13
N LYS A 99 -11.68 3.20 3.45
CA LYS A 99 -12.54 2.09 3.87
C LYS A 99 -12.20 0.87 3.00
N ILE A 100 -11.62 -0.16 3.59
CA ILE A 100 -11.19 -1.39 2.90
C ILE A 100 -12.06 -2.54 3.41
N PRO A 101 -12.89 -3.17 2.56
CA PRO A 101 -13.70 -4.30 2.99
C PRO A 101 -12.83 -5.51 3.34
N ILE A 102 -13.31 -6.35 4.26
CA ILE A 102 -12.60 -7.54 4.70
C ILE A 102 -12.89 -8.69 3.73
N SER A 103 -11.88 -9.05 2.90
CA SER A 103 -11.97 -10.20 2.01
C SER A 103 -11.99 -11.53 2.79
N PRO A 104 -12.45 -12.65 2.18
CA PRO A 104 -12.33 -13.97 2.79
C PRO A 104 -10.89 -14.31 3.21
N MET A 105 -9.89 -13.91 2.40
CA MET A 105 -8.48 -14.10 2.73
C MET A 105 -8.05 -13.27 3.94
N LEU A 106 -8.42 -11.99 3.98
CA LEU A 106 -8.13 -11.11 5.11
C LEU A 106 -8.81 -11.59 6.40
N LYS A 107 -10.04 -12.11 6.31
CA LYS A 107 -10.76 -12.67 7.46
C LYS A 107 -9.99 -13.82 8.12
N ARG A 108 -9.37 -14.71 7.31
CA ARG A 108 -8.49 -15.77 7.83
C ARG A 108 -7.28 -15.20 8.55
N VAL A 109 -6.65 -14.17 7.98
CA VAL A 109 -5.50 -13.49 8.61
C VAL A 109 -5.89 -12.84 9.93
N LEU A 110 -7.01 -12.11 9.97
CA LEU A 110 -7.48 -11.42 11.17
C LEU A 110 -7.80 -12.37 12.34
N SER A 111 -8.12 -13.64 12.07
CA SER A 111 -8.30 -14.66 13.12
C SER A 111 -6.99 -15.18 13.72
N MET A 112 -5.86 -14.90 13.08
CA MET A 112 -4.53 -15.42 13.48
C MET A 112 -3.63 -14.35 14.09
N ILE A 113 -4.01 -13.08 14.03
CA ILE A 113 -3.17 -11.94 14.44
C ILE A 113 -3.81 -11.13 15.55
N ASP A 114 -2.97 -10.52 16.38
CA ASP A 114 -3.38 -9.43 17.26
C ASP A 114 -3.34 -8.11 16.49
N PHE A 115 -4.51 -7.57 16.18
CA PHE A 115 -4.68 -6.36 15.38
C PHE A 115 -4.07 -5.11 16.06
N ASP A 116 -4.22 -4.99 17.39
CA ASP A 116 -3.69 -3.84 18.14
C ASP A 116 -2.17 -3.90 18.25
N LEU A 117 -1.61 -5.09 18.29
CA LEU A 117 -0.17 -5.30 18.27
C LEU A 117 0.43 -4.89 16.92
N VAL A 118 -0.25 -5.23 15.82
CA VAL A 118 0.17 -4.82 14.47
C VAL A 118 0.19 -3.30 14.33
N LYS A 119 -0.82 -2.62 14.86
CA LYS A 119 -0.92 -1.15 14.83
C LYS A 119 0.30 -0.46 15.45
N ARG A 120 0.90 -1.07 16.46
CA ARG A 120 2.08 -0.55 17.17
C ARG A 120 3.41 -0.96 16.55
N THR A 121 3.37 -1.77 15.50
CA THR A 121 4.60 -2.30 14.87
C THR A 121 5.23 -1.26 13.95
N ASN A 122 6.48 -0.93 14.21
CA ASN A 122 7.21 0.04 13.41
C ASN A 122 7.70 -0.54 12.07
N LYS A 123 7.99 0.36 11.13
CA LYS A 123 8.43 0.00 9.77
C LYS A 123 9.74 -0.81 9.76
N SER A 124 10.68 -0.58 10.68
CA SER A 124 11.94 -1.33 10.74
C SER A 124 11.69 -2.79 11.12
N THR A 125 10.83 -3.05 12.10
CA THR A 125 10.45 -4.41 12.50
C THR A 125 9.83 -5.20 11.35
N ILE A 126 8.97 -4.55 10.55
CA ILE A 126 8.35 -5.18 9.38
C ILE A 126 9.40 -5.47 8.29
N ARG A 127 10.29 -4.51 8.04
CA ARG A 127 11.39 -4.70 7.08
C ARG A 127 12.30 -5.84 7.49
N ASP A 128 12.66 -5.93 8.76
CA ASP A 128 13.56 -6.95 9.28
C ASP A 128 12.89 -8.34 9.25
N ALA A 129 11.57 -8.41 9.49
CA ALA A 129 10.77 -9.61 9.29
C ALA A 129 10.81 -10.06 7.82
N LEU A 130 10.54 -9.14 6.90
CA LEU A 130 10.55 -9.42 5.46
C LEU A 130 11.90 -9.92 4.99
N LYS A 131 12.98 -9.29 5.42
CA LYS A 131 14.35 -9.67 5.02
C LYS A 131 14.79 -11.05 5.51
N ARG A 132 14.17 -11.60 6.54
CA ARG A 132 14.40 -12.98 6.99
C ARG A 132 13.81 -14.01 6.04
N VAL A 133 12.71 -13.69 5.37
CA VAL A 133 12.01 -14.59 4.45
C VAL A 133 12.45 -14.33 3.01
N PHE A 134 12.49 -13.06 2.62
CA PHE A 134 12.81 -12.60 1.27
C PHE A 134 13.80 -11.43 1.29
N PRO A 135 15.12 -11.69 1.27
CA PRO A 135 16.15 -10.66 1.37
C PRO A 135 16.06 -9.57 0.28
N GLU A 136 15.61 -9.93 -0.93
CA GLU A 136 15.54 -9.03 -2.09
C GLU A 136 14.21 -8.26 -2.20
N ARG A 137 13.17 -8.68 -1.45
CA ARG A 137 11.84 -8.09 -1.52
C ARG A 137 11.73 -6.80 -0.69
N HIS A 138 10.75 -5.96 -1.05
CA HIS A 138 10.45 -4.69 -0.37
C HIS A 138 9.01 -4.66 0.17
N ILE A 139 8.77 -3.99 1.30
CA ILE A 139 7.45 -3.93 1.94
C ILE A 139 6.35 -3.46 0.97
N HIS A 140 6.67 -2.54 0.07
CA HIS A 140 5.67 -2.01 -0.88
C HIS A 140 5.17 -3.06 -1.88
N GLU A 141 5.88 -4.16 -2.04
CA GLU A 141 5.49 -5.27 -2.94
C GLU A 141 4.28 -6.04 -2.41
N PHE A 142 3.98 -6.00 -1.11
CA PHE A 142 2.72 -6.50 -0.57
C PHE A 142 1.50 -5.79 -1.17
N ARG A 143 1.61 -4.49 -1.40
CA ARG A 143 0.57 -3.73 -2.05
C ARG A 143 0.45 -4.07 -3.54
N TYR A 144 1.56 -4.30 -4.25
CA TYR A 144 1.51 -4.83 -5.62
C TYR A 144 0.83 -6.20 -5.64
N THR A 145 1.12 -7.06 -4.67
CA THR A 145 0.49 -8.38 -4.53
C THR A 145 -1.02 -8.25 -4.36
N PHE A 146 -1.49 -7.41 -3.43
CA PHE A 146 -2.91 -7.14 -3.25
C PHE A 146 -3.60 -6.72 -4.55
N ILE A 147 -3.05 -5.70 -5.22
CA ILE A 147 -3.61 -5.15 -6.46
C ILE A 147 -3.65 -6.21 -7.57
N THR A 148 -2.58 -7.00 -7.69
CA THR A 148 -2.47 -8.06 -8.70
C THR A 148 -3.50 -9.16 -8.44
N ARG A 149 -3.59 -9.67 -7.20
CA ARG A 149 -4.54 -10.74 -6.84
C ARG A 149 -5.99 -10.30 -6.96
N ALA A 150 -6.30 -9.07 -6.54
CA ALA A 150 -7.65 -8.54 -6.72
C ALA A 150 -8.05 -8.50 -8.20
N LYS A 151 -7.14 -8.06 -9.09
CA LYS A 151 -7.38 -8.06 -10.54
C LYS A 151 -7.49 -9.47 -11.12
N GLU A 152 -6.64 -10.41 -10.71
CA GLU A 152 -6.69 -11.81 -11.12
C GLU A 152 -7.99 -12.49 -10.70
N CYS A 153 -8.55 -12.10 -9.55
CA CYS A 153 -9.86 -12.54 -9.08
C CYS A 153 -11.04 -11.85 -9.79
N GLY A 154 -10.80 -10.98 -10.76
CA GLY A 154 -11.84 -10.30 -11.54
C GLY A 154 -12.55 -9.17 -10.78
N VAL A 155 -11.89 -8.58 -9.77
CA VAL A 155 -12.39 -7.37 -9.09
C VAL A 155 -12.31 -6.19 -10.07
N ASN A 156 -13.33 -5.34 -10.06
CA ASN A 156 -13.35 -4.14 -10.87
C ASN A 156 -12.08 -3.29 -10.61
N PRO A 157 -11.28 -2.97 -11.64
CA PRO A 157 -10.02 -2.23 -11.47
C PRO A 157 -10.16 -0.88 -10.76
N GLU A 158 -11.28 -0.17 -10.95
CA GLU A 158 -11.53 1.11 -10.29
C GLU A 158 -11.74 0.92 -8.78
N VAL A 159 -12.44 -0.14 -8.39
CA VAL A 159 -12.65 -0.52 -6.99
C VAL A 159 -11.34 -0.93 -6.34
N VAL A 160 -10.48 -1.70 -7.03
CA VAL A 160 -9.15 -2.04 -6.55
C VAL A 160 -8.32 -0.77 -6.28
N MET A 161 -8.38 0.21 -7.20
CA MET A 161 -7.67 1.47 -7.04
C MET A 161 -8.22 2.32 -5.90
N LEU A 162 -9.55 2.31 -5.70
CA LEU A 162 -10.21 2.93 -4.56
C LEU A 162 -9.69 2.35 -3.23
N TRP A 163 -9.72 1.03 -3.07
CA TRP A 163 -9.22 0.37 -1.85
C TRP A 163 -7.71 0.55 -1.66
N ALA A 164 -6.95 0.54 -2.73
CA ALA A 164 -5.53 0.83 -2.68
C ALA A 164 -5.23 2.32 -2.39
N GLY A 165 -6.18 3.25 -2.49
CA GLY A 165 -5.95 4.69 -2.30
C GLY A 165 -4.96 5.25 -3.33
N HIS A 166 -5.03 4.77 -4.56
CA HIS A 166 -4.45 5.43 -5.70
C HIS A 166 -5.41 6.53 -6.14
N GLU A 167 -5.17 7.75 -5.69
CA GLU A 167 -5.67 8.89 -6.45
C GLU A 167 -4.96 8.82 -7.81
N SER A 168 -5.75 8.83 -8.86
CA SER A 168 -5.26 8.71 -10.22
C SER A 168 -4.16 9.70 -10.55
N ASP A 169 -2.92 9.23 -10.55
CA ASP A 169 -1.93 9.74 -11.48
C ASP A 169 -2.26 9.11 -12.84
N SER A 170 -2.75 9.93 -13.71
CA SER A 170 -2.78 10.03 -15.17
C SER A 170 -2.55 8.85 -16.12
N ASP A 171 -2.32 7.62 -15.71
CA ASP A 171 -2.00 6.53 -16.64
C ASP A 171 -3.17 5.59 -16.98
N VAL A 172 -4.32 5.71 -16.31
CA VAL A 172 -5.57 5.09 -16.76
C VAL A 172 -6.43 6.17 -17.37
N LYS A 173 -6.68 6.09 -18.68
CA LYS A 173 -7.49 7.02 -19.49
C LYS A 173 -8.98 7.06 -19.11
N THR A 174 -9.33 6.82 -17.87
CA THR A 174 -10.69 7.09 -17.38
C THR A 174 -10.81 8.57 -17.11
N SER A 175 -11.75 9.25 -17.76
CA SER A 175 -11.85 10.72 -17.66
C SER A 175 -12.01 11.14 -16.21
N LYS A 176 -11.37 12.25 -15.82
CA LYS A 176 -11.53 12.85 -14.46
C LYS A 176 -13.00 13.14 -14.13
N VAL A 177 -13.84 13.25 -15.15
CA VAL A 177 -15.27 13.53 -15.07
C VAL A 177 -16.04 12.30 -14.59
N ASP A 178 -15.77 11.10 -15.12
CA ASP A 178 -16.49 9.86 -14.75
C ASP A 178 -16.32 9.48 -13.27
N ARG A 179 -15.15 9.77 -12.68
CA ARG A 179 -14.87 9.46 -11.26
C ARG A 179 -15.59 10.34 -10.27
N GLY A 180 -15.97 11.56 -10.66
CA GLY A 180 -16.76 12.47 -9.82
C GLY A 180 -18.21 12.04 -9.67
N TYR A 181 -18.70 11.16 -10.56
CA TYR A 181 -20.10 10.73 -10.63
C TYR A 181 -20.32 9.28 -10.20
N THR A 182 -19.28 8.45 -10.08
CA THR A 182 -19.45 7.04 -9.72
C THR A 182 -19.35 6.84 -8.21
N THR A 183 -20.50 6.60 -7.58
CA THR A 183 -20.58 6.17 -6.18
C THR A 183 -21.01 4.71 -6.16
N TYR A 184 -20.14 3.83 -5.68
CA TYR A 184 -20.45 2.41 -5.54
C TYR A 184 -21.29 2.16 -4.29
N SER A 185 -22.34 1.33 -4.40
CA SER A 185 -23.11 0.90 -3.22
C SER A 185 -22.29 -0.03 -2.32
N GLU A 186 -22.68 -0.10 -1.04
CA GLU A 186 -22.00 -1.02 -0.10
C GLU A 186 -22.12 -2.48 -0.53
N GLU A 187 -23.29 -2.88 -1.00
CA GLU A 187 -23.53 -4.25 -1.50
C GLU A 187 -22.59 -4.58 -2.67
N TYR A 188 -22.40 -3.63 -3.59
CA TYR A 188 -21.49 -3.81 -4.70
C TYR A 188 -20.05 -3.96 -4.23
N LEU A 189 -19.57 -3.11 -3.34
CA LEU A 189 -18.21 -3.20 -2.79
C LEU A 189 -17.99 -4.51 -2.03
N LEU A 190 -18.97 -4.98 -1.26
CA LEU A 190 -18.91 -6.27 -0.58
C LEU A 190 -18.95 -7.45 -1.56
N SER A 191 -19.70 -7.34 -2.66
CA SER A 191 -19.70 -8.36 -3.70
C SER A 191 -18.33 -8.45 -4.41
N GLU A 192 -17.71 -7.31 -4.67
CA GLU A 192 -16.39 -7.23 -5.30
C GLU A 192 -15.29 -7.81 -4.40
N ILE A 193 -15.26 -7.49 -3.10
CA ILE A 193 -14.21 -7.98 -2.19
C ILE A 193 -14.31 -9.50 -1.98
N ASN A 194 -15.51 -10.06 -2.03
CA ASN A 194 -15.72 -11.50 -1.88
C ASN A 194 -15.14 -12.33 -3.05
N LYS A 195 -14.85 -11.71 -4.18
CA LYS A 195 -14.13 -12.34 -5.29
C LYS A 195 -12.68 -12.65 -4.93
N ILE A 196 -12.07 -11.93 -3.95
CA ILE A 196 -10.70 -12.18 -3.50
C ILE A 196 -10.71 -13.43 -2.60
N SER A 197 -10.85 -14.57 -3.26
CA SER A 197 -10.78 -15.91 -2.67
C SER A 197 -10.05 -16.81 -3.65
N TYR A 198 -8.91 -17.34 -3.25
CA TYR A 198 -8.07 -18.20 -4.07
C TYR A 198 -7.33 -19.20 -3.18
N ASP A 199 -6.94 -20.32 -3.76
CA ASP A 199 -6.12 -21.33 -3.09
C ASP A 199 -4.64 -20.97 -3.14
N LEU A 200 -3.96 -21.24 -2.03
CA LEU A 200 -2.53 -21.06 -1.83
C LEU A 200 -1.87 -22.36 -1.43
#